data_db908f18469b1e2db765c653908240fb
#
_entry.id   db908f18469b1e2db765c653908240fb
#
_cell.length_a   1.000
_cell.length_b   1.000
_cell.length_c   1.000
_cell.angle_alpha   90.00
_cell.angle_beta   90.00
_cell.angle_gamma   90.00
#
_symmetry.space_group_name_H-M   'P 1'
#
loop_
_entity.id
_entity.type
_entity.pdbx_description
1 polymer ?
#
loop_
_entity_poly.entity_id
_entity_poly.type
_entity_poly.pdbx_seq_one_letter_code
_entity_poly.pdbx_strand_id
1 'polypeptide(L)'
;MRSDYCGLISRNHLGQAITVQGWVHRRRDHGGVIFIDLRDREGLLQIVCDPDNPVTFKTAETLRNEFVVSITGKVRPRPAGTVNANLVSGEIEVLAQSIEILNPSLTPPFLMDDESLSENVRLEYRFLDLRRPAMQKNLRLRYRTAMAVRNYLDKLGFIDIETPMLTRSTPEGARDYLVPSRVHAGEFFALPQSPQLFKQMLMVSGFDRYYQIVRCFRDEDLRADRQPEFTQIDIETSFLTQDEITGMMEAMICSVFKTVLDIDLPQPFPRLSFDDAMSMYGSDKPDLRVPLQLTELTDAMKDVAFKVFSGPANTPGGRVAGLRVPGGAALTRGEIDAYTAFSKIYGAKGLAYIKVNDVTQLNETGLQSPIVKNLSSAALKAAVDRTGAANGDLIFFGADKVKVVNETLGALRAKIGHERGFAEKAWKPLWVLDFPMFEWDEEGQHWNAMHHPFTSPAAGHEDLLEANPGAARAIAHDMVLNGWEIGGGSVRIHRQDIQSKVFTALGIGAEEAEAKFGFLLKALQYGAPPHGGIAFGLDRIVTLMAGAESIRDVIAFPKTQRAQCLLTQAPNVVDEKQLRELHIRLRTAGTPAG
;
A
#
# COMPACT_ATOMS: atom_id res chain seq x y z
N MET A 1 -33.61 -25.30 1.77
CA MET A 1 -32.38 -24.85 1.09
C MET A 1 -32.80 -23.68 0.20
N ARG A 2 -32.01 -22.58 0.10
CA ARG A 2 -32.36 -21.47 -0.80
C ARG A 2 -32.32 -21.93 -2.26
N SER A 3 -33.26 -21.44 -3.08
CA SER A 3 -33.24 -21.68 -4.53
C SER A 3 -32.28 -20.71 -5.25
N ASP A 4 -32.28 -19.44 -4.82
CA ASP A 4 -31.51 -18.36 -5.45
C ASP A 4 -31.01 -17.34 -4.45
N TYR A 5 -30.01 -16.50 -4.87
CA TYR A 5 -29.57 -15.35 -4.12
C TYR A 5 -30.50 -14.14 -4.32
N CYS A 6 -30.70 -13.34 -3.26
CA CYS A 6 -31.58 -12.16 -3.28
C CYS A 6 -31.27 -11.19 -4.42
N GLY A 7 -30.00 -10.85 -4.57
CA GLY A 7 -29.55 -9.90 -5.60
C GLY A 7 -29.59 -10.42 -7.04
N LEU A 8 -29.80 -11.73 -7.25
CA LEU A 8 -29.88 -12.35 -8.58
C LEU A 8 -31.30 -12.55 -9.08
N ILE A 9 -32.32 -12.32 -8.22
CA ILE A 9 -33.71 -12.41 -8.62
C ILE A 9 -34.05 -11.28 -9.57
N SER A 10 -34.66 -11.63 -10.70
CA SER A 10 -34.96 -10.73 -11.80
C SER A 10 -36.33 -11.05 -12.44
N ARG A 11 -36.69 -10.34 -13.49
CA ARG A 11 -37.90 -10.60 -14.29
C ARG A 11 -38.00 -12.04 -14.81
N ASN A 12 -36.88 -12.73 -15.00
CA ASN A 12 -36.88 -14.14 -15.46
C ASN A 12 -37.51 -15.11 -14.44
N HIS A 13 -37.66 -14.67 -13.19
CA HIS A 13 -38.26 -15.46 -12.11
C HIS A 13 -39.76 -15.15 -11.90
N LEU A 14 -40.35 -14.27 -12.72
CA LEU A 14 -41.76 -13.89 -12.57
C LEU A 14 -42.68 -15.10 -12.57
N GLY A 15 -43.60 -15.16 -11.60
CA GLY A 15 -44.54 -16.23 -11.41
C GLY A 15 -43.99 -17.46 -10.70
N GLN A 16 -42.69 -17.59 -10.54
CA GLN A 16 -42.06 -18.73 -9.86
C GLN A 16 -42.18 -18.60 -8.34
N ALA A 17 -42.27 -19.74 -7.69
CA ALA A 17 -42.12 -19.87 -6.24
C ALA A 17 -40.64 -20.07 -5.93
N ILE A 18 -40.08 -19.21 -5.09
CA ILE A 18 -38.66 -19.24 -4.71
C ILE A 18 -38.52 -19.27 -3.19
N THR A 19 -37.39 -19.79 -2.73
CA THR A 19 -36.93 -19.68 -1.33
C THR A 19 -35.63 -18.89 -1.27
N VAL A 20 -35.65 -17.78 -0.55
CA VAL A 20 -34.48 -16.91 -0.33
C VAL A 20 -34.13 -16.88 1.16
N GLN A 21 -32.82 -16.76 1.44
CA GLN A 21 -32.30 -16.73 2.81
C GLN A 21 -31.30 -15.57 2.94
N GLY A 22 -31.41 -14.83 4.01
CA GLY A 22 -30.54 -13.67 4.24
C GLY A 22 -30.85 -12.97 5.55
N TRP A 23 -30.32 -11.77 5.65
CA TRP A 23 -30.48 -10.87 6.79
C TRP A 23 -31.55 -9.84 6.48
N VAL A 24 -32.42 -9.54 7.45
CA VAL A 24 -33.38 -8.43 7.39
C VAL A 24 -32.58 -7.12 7.45
N HIS A 25 -32.43 -6.46 6.30
CA HIS A 25 -31.73 -5.17 6.23
C HIS A 25 -32.61 -4.04 6.78
N ARG A 26 -33.87 -4.01 6.38
CA ARG A 26 -34.85 -3.03 6.83
C ARG A 26 -36.26 -3.63 6.82
N ARG A 27 -37.04 -3.30 7.82
CA ARG A 27 -38.49 -3.59 7.88
C ARG A 27 -39.26 -2.26 7.87
N ARG A 28 -40.29 -2.17 7.05
CA ARG A 28 -41.17 -1.01 6.95
C ARG A 28 -42.63 -1.49 7.05
N ASP A 29 -43.45 -0.79 7.82
CA ASP A 29 -44.90 -1.01 7.95
C ASP A 29 -45.61 0.17 7.29
N HIS A 30 -46.41 -0.09 6.30
CA HIS A 30 -47.19 0.89 5.54
C HIS A 30 -48.67 0.60 5.63
N GLY A 31 -49.26 0.79 6.83
CA GLY A 31 -50.69 0.79 6.99
C GLY A 31 -51.37 -0.56 6.71
N GLY A 32 -50.77 -1.67 7.15
CA GLY A 32 -51.31 -2.99 7.01
C GLY A 32 -50.61 -3.92 6.01
N VAL A 33 -49.53 -3.43 5.38
CA VAL A 33 -48.62 -4.27 4.58
C VAL A 33 -47.18 -4.08 5.08
N ILE A 34 -46.50 -5.17 5.35
CA ILE A 34 -45.12 -5.12 5.82
C ILE A 34 -44.16 -5.40 4.65
N PHE A 35 -43.22 -4.50 4.46
CA PHE A 35 -42.12 -4.64 3.50
C PHE A 35 -40.81 -4.98 4.22
N ILE A 36 -40.08 -5.96 3.71
CA ILE A 36 -38.79 -6.38 4.22
C ILE A 36 -37.77 -6.28 3.09
N ASP A 37 -36.74 -5.50 3.28
CA ASP A 37 -35.58 -5.54 2.42
C ASP A 37 -34.68 -6.68 2.95
N LEU A 38 -34.65 -7.81 2.26
CA LEU A 38 -33.80 -8.95 2.58
C LEU A 38 -32.48 -8.84 1.88
N ARG A 39 -31.38 -8.98 2.63
CA ARG A 39 -30.01 -8.84 2.12
C ARG A 39 -29.26 -10.16 2.17
N ASP A 40 -28.57 -10.48 1.10
CA ASP A 40 -27.51 -11.46 1.09
C ASP A 40 -26.24 -10.90 0.44
N ARG A 41 -25.28 -11.74 0.12
CA ARG A 41 -24.00 -11.29 -0.49
C ARG A 41 -24.14 -10.74 -1.92
N GLU A 42 -25.23 -11.04 -2.63
CA GLU A 42 -25.46 -10.60 -4.01
C GLU A 42 -26.31 -9.32 -4.08
N GLY A 43 -26.99 -8.96 -2.99
CA GLY A 43 -27.72 -7.70 -2.92
C GLY A 43 -29.00 -7.74 -2.09
N LEU A 44 -29.90 -6.82 -2.42
CA LEU A 44 -31.19 -6.63 -1.73
C LEU A 44 -32.35 -7.14 -2.58
N LEU A 45 -33.36 -7.71 -1.91
CA LEU A 45 -34.61 -8.13 -2.50
C LEU A 45 -35.77 -7.65 -1.62
N GLN A 46 -36.77 -6.98 -2.21
CA GLN A 46 -37.96 -6.60 -1.49
C GLN A 46 -38.89 -7.79 -1.32
N ILE A 47 -39.28 -8.04 -0.09
CA ILE A 47 -40.32 -9.03 0.29
C ILE A 47 -41.56 -8.27 0.75
N VAL A 48 -42.73 -8.73 0.34
CA VAL A 48 -44.02 -8.17 0.74
C VAL A 48 -44.73 -9.20 1.59
N CYS A 49 -45.18 -8.80 2.78
CA CYS A 49 -46.00 -9.60 3.68
C CYS A 49 -47.38 -8.98 3.76
N ASP A 50 -48.32 -9.69 3.18
CA ASP A 50 -49.73 -9.27 3.06
C ASP A 50 -50.53 -9.77 4.28
N PRO A 51 -51.44 -8.97 4.87
CA PRO A 51 -52.34 -9.41 5.95
C PRO A 51 -53.25 -10.54 5.56
N ASP A 52 -53.50 -10.79 4.28
CA ASP A 52 -54.28 -11.95 3.79
C ASP A 52 -53.64 -13.29 4.17
N ASN A 53 -52.34 -13.30 4.53
CA ASN A 53 -51.65 -14.43 5.15
C ASN A 53 -51.29 -14.09 6.61
N PRO A 54 -52.22 -14.32 7.57
CA PRO A 54 -52.04 -13.85 8.94
C PRO A 54 -50.86 -14.51 9.69
N VAL A 55 -50.47 -15.72 9.33
CA VAL A 55 -49.33 -16.41 9.94
C VAL A 55 -48.04 -15.75 9.55
N THR A 56 -47.85 -15.53 8.26
CA THR A 56 -46.65 -14.84 7.71
C THR A 56 -46.58 -13.39 8.17
N PHE A 57 -47.72 -12.70 8.18
CA PHE A 57 -47.85 -11.33 8.63
C PHE A 57 -47.44 -11.17 10.10
N LYS A 58 -47.97 -12.01 11.00
CA LYS A 58 -47.62 -12.02 12.42
C LYS A 58 -46.14 -12.29 12.65
N THR A 59 -45.54 -13.19 11.88
CA THR A 59 -44.09 -13.42 11.94
C THR A 59 -43.31 -12.18 11.49
N ALA A 60 -43.74 -11.53 10.39
CA ALA A 60 -43.10 -10.31 9.87
C ALA A 60 -43.15 -9.14 10.86
N GLU A 61 -44.19 -9.01 11.70
CA GLU A 61 -44.27 -8.01 12.77
C GLU A 61 -43.18 -8.15 13.81
N THR A 62 -42.67 -9.36 14.07
CA THR A 62 -41.65 -9.64 15.07
C THR A 62 -40.24 -9.40 14.57
N LEU A 63 -40.03 -9.32 13.24
CA LEU A 63 -38.72 -9.19 12.64
C LEU A 63 -38.06 -7.85 13.03
N ARG A 64 -36.75 -7.91 13.22
CA ARG A 64 -35.89 -6.75 13.48
C ARG A 64 -34.68 -6.81 12.55
N ASN A 65 -33.96 -5.70 12.43
CA ASN A 65 -32.76 -5.62 11.60
C ASN A 65 -31.76 -6.71 11.98
N GLU A 66 -31.12 -7.26 10.97
CA GLU A 66 -30.11 -8.33 11.05
C GLU A 66 -30.63 -9.69 11.54
N PHE A 67 -31.95 -9.89 11.73
CA PHE A 67 -32.50 -11.25 11.88
C PHE A 67 -32.20 -12.07 10.63
N VAL A 68 -31.79 -13.31 10.81
CA VAL A 68 -31.57 -14.27 9.73
C VAL A 68 -32.89 -15.02 9.47
N VAL A 69 -33.35 -14.94 8.24
CA VAL A 69 -34.65 -15.53 7.87
C VAL A 69 -34.55 -16.37 6.59
N SER A 70 -35.46 -17.35 6.50
CA SER A 70 -35.76 -18.07 5.28
C SER A 70 -37.19 -17.72 4.85
N ILE A 71 -37.35 -17.23 3.63
CA ILE A 71 -38.63 -16.76 3.11
C ILE A 71 -38.93 -17.51 1.81
N THR A 72 -40.08 -18.16 1.78
CA THR A 72 -40.64 -18.76 0.56
C THR A 72 -41.79 -17.90 0.07
N GLY A 73 -41.81 -17.59 -1.23
CA GLY A 73 -42.82 -16.73 -1.80
C GLY A 73 -42.81 -16.72 -3.32
N LYS A 74 -43.79 -16.04 -3.90
CA LYS A 74 -43.97 -15.93 -5.34
C LYS A 74 -43.39 -14.61 -5.84
N VAL A 75 -42.54 -14.67 -6.88
CA VAL A 75 -42.02 -13.50 -7.54
C VAL A 75 -43.11 -12.83 -8.37
N ARG A 76 -43.27 -11.52 -8.17
CA ARG A 76 -44.22 -10.69 -8.94
C ARG A 76 -43.59 -9.36 -9.33
N PRO A 77 -44.10 -8.67 -10.38
CA PRO A 77 -43.67 -7.33 -10.69
C PRO A 77 -44.06 -6.37 -9.55
N ARG A 78 -43.25 -5.35 -9.29
CA ARG A 78 -43.66 -4.25 -8.42
C ARG A 78 -44.80 -3.48 -9.06
N PRO A 79 -45.73 -2.92 -8.25
CA PRO A 79 -46.78 -2.04 -8.75
C PRO A 79 -46.20 -0.86 -9.56
N ALA A 80 -46.98 -0.35 -10.52
CA ALA A 80 -46.60 0.81 -11.31
C ALA A 80 -46.25 2.00 -10.39
N GLY A 81 -45.14 2.67 -10.67
CA GLY A 81 -44.64 3.79 -9.88
C GLY A 81 -43.83 3.41 -8.63
N THR A 82 -43.63 2.12 -8.31
CA THR A 82 -42.84 1.68 -7.15
C THR A 82 -41.51 0.98 -7.55
N VAL A 83 -41.18 0.98 -8.83
CA VAL A 83 -39.91 0.46 -9.34
C VAL A 83 -38.75 1.24 -8.74
N ASN A 84 -37.74 0.54 -8.23
CA ASN A 84 -36.54 1.15 -7.67
C ASN A 84 -35.33 0.91 -8.58
N ALA A 85 -34.98 1.91 -9.39
CA ALA A 85 -33.86 1.83 -10.33
C ALA A 85 -32.46 1.64 -9.67
N ASN A 86 -32.36 1.88 -8.36
CA ASN A 86 -31.11 1.71 -7.61
C ASN A 86 -30.84 0.26 -7.17
N LEU A 87 -31.79 -0.64 -7.38
CA LEU A 87 -31.66 -2.07 -7.06
C LEU A 87 -31.70 -2.92 -8.33
N VAL A 88 -30.81 -3.89 -8.42
CA VAL A 88 -30.84 -4.88 -9.51
C VAL A 88 -32.17 -5.62 -9.55
N SER A 89 -32.74 -5.95 -8.39
CA SER A 89 -34.06 -6.55 -8.21
C SER A 89 -35.21 -5.53 -8.18
N GLY A 90 -34.98 -4.28 -8.56
CA GLY A 90 -35.89 -3.16 -8.30
C GLY A 90 -37.17 -3.16 -9.09
N GLU A 91 -37.31 -4.00 -10.12
CA GLU A 91 -38.52 -4.16 -10.92
C GLU A 91 -39.48 -5.24 -10.38
N ILE A 92 -38.96 -6.07 -9.45
CA ILE A 92 -39.71 -7.22 -8.90
C ILE A 92 -39.74 -7.16 -7.38
N GLU A 93 -40.66 -7.94 -6.81
CA GLU A 93 -40.78 -8.21 -5.39
C GLU A 93 -41.26 -9.63 -5.15
N VAL A 94 -41.09 -10.13 -3.94
CA VAL A 94 -41.55 -11.46 -3.57
C VAL A 94 -42.72 -11.33 -2.59
N LEU A 95 -43.89 -11.85 -2.98
CA LEU A 95 -45.03 -12.01 -2.07
C LEU A 95 -44.76 -13.22 -1.17
N ALA A 96 -44.54 -12.99 0.11
CA ALA A 96 -44.21 -14.02 1.08
C ALA A 96 -45.38 -14.99 1.33
N GLN A 97 -45.10 -16.28 1.23
CA GLN A 97 -46.02 -17.36 1.58
C GLN A 97 -45.69 -17.97 2.94
N SER A 98 -44.41 -18.02 3.29
CA SER A 98 -43.95 -18.45 4.61
C SER A 98 -42.68 -17.73 5.00
N ILE A 99 -42.50 -17.49 6.30
CA ILE A 99 -41.28 -16.91 6.91
C ILE A 99 -40.87 -17.79 8.08
N GLU A 100 -39.63 -18.23 8.05
CA GLU A 100 -38.98 -18.91 9.16
C GLU A 100 -37.86 -18.05 9.70
N ILE A 101 -37.83 -17.77 10.99
CA ILE A 101 -36.71 -17.09 11.68
C ILE A 101 -35.66 -18.14 11.98
N LEU A 102 -34.55 -18.11 11.24
CA LEU A 102 -33.47 -19.05 11.43
C LEU A 102 -32.63 -18.66 12.67
N ASN A 103 -32.46 -17.36 12.88
CA ASN A 103 -31.79 -16.85 14.07
C ASN A 103 -32.17 -15.37 14.33
N PRO A 104 -32.54 -14.99 15.55
CA PRO A 104 -32.73 -13.60 15.93
C PRO A 104 -31.37 -12.87 16.08
N SER A 105 -31.39 -11.55 16.06
CA SER A 105 -30.23 -10.70 16.28
C SER A 105 -30.50 -9.73 17.44
N LEU A 106 -29.45 -9.42 18.18
CA LEU A 106 -29.45 -8.22 19.02
C LEU A 106 -29.49 -6.97 18.13
N THR A 107 -29.87 -5.83 18.70
CA THR A 107 -29.78 -4.56 17.99
C THR A 107 -28.33 -4.29 17.63
N PRO A 108 -27.97 -4.14 16.34
CA PRO A 108 -26.60 -3.85 15.94
C PRO A 108 -26.10 -2.52 16.52
N PRO A 109 -24.81 -2.40 16.85
CA PRO A 109 -24.23 -1.17 17.38
C PRO A 109 -24.22 -0.01 16.37
N PHE A 110 -24.44 -0.30 15.09
CA PHE A 110 -24.53 0.67 14.00
C PHE A 110 -25.41 0.15 12.86
N LEU A 111 -25.86 1.04 12.01
CA LEU A 111 -26.57 0.70 10.78
C LEU A 111 -25.59 0.30 9.67
N MET A 112 -25.99 -0.63 8.80
CA MET A 112 -25.12 -1.14 7.72
C MET A 112 -24.83 -0.09 6.63
N ASP A 113 -25.61 0.96 6.55
CA ASP A 113 -25.50 2.10 5.63
C ASP A 113 -24.90 3.37 6.27
N ASP A 114 -24.48 3.31 7.54
CA ASP A 114 -23.81 4.43 8.21
C ASP A 114 -22.38 4.59 7.71
N GLU A 115 -22.08 5.69 7.03
CA GLU A 115 -20.74 6.02 6.50
C GLU A 115 -19.85 6.77 7.51
N SER A 116 -20.41 7.23 8.64
CA SER A 116 -19.72 8.05 9.65
C SER A 116 -19.02 7.26 10.75
N LEU A 117 -18.95 5.94 10.64
CA LEU A 117 -18.42 5.04 11.66
C LEU A 117 -16.92 5.24 11.88
N SER A 118 -16.53 5.34 13.16
CA SER A 118 -15.12 5.35 13.51
C SER A 118 -14.45 4.00 13.20
N GLU A 119 -13.17 4.04 12.88
CA GLU A 119 -12.40 2.83 12.57
C GLU A 119 -12.44 1.82 13.72
N ASN A 120 -12.34 2.26 14.96
CA ASN A 120 -12.35 1.38 16.13
C ASN A 120 -13.64 0.57 16.24
N VAL A 121 -14.81 1.19 16.07
CA VAL A 121 -16.12 0.51 16.09
C VAL A 121 -16.19 -0.50 14.95
N ARG A 122 -15.73 -0.13 13.75
CA ARG A 122 -15.68 -1.04 12.60
C ARG A 122 -14.78 -2.26 12.85
N LEU A 123 -13.65 -2.09 13.53
CA LEU A 123 -12.70 -3.16 13.83
C LEU A 123 -13.16 -4.04 14.99
N GLU A 124 -13.84 -3.49 16.00
CA GLU A 124 -14.42 -4.23 17.12
C GLU A 124 -15.55 -5.15 16.64
N TYR A 125 -16.47 -4.60 15.85
CA TYR A 125 -17.60 -5.36 15.26
C TYR A 125 -17.33 -5.75 13.81
N ARG A 126 -16.10 -6.17 13.50
CA ARG A 126 -15.66 -6.43 12.12
C ARG A 126 -16.54 -7.40 11.36
N PHE A 127 -17.10 -8.40 12.02
CA PHE A 127 -18.05 -9.34 11.42
C PHE A 127 -19.36 -8.68 10.94
N LEU A 128 -19.78 -7.56 11.53
CA LEU A 128 -20.88 -6.73 11.02
C LEU A 128 -20.39 -5.77 9.92
N ASP A 129 -19.25 -5.10 10.12
CA ASP A 129 -18.68 -4.22 9.10
C ASP A 129 -18.45 -4.95 7.77
N LEU A 130 -18.03 -6.22 7.81
CA LEU A 130 -17.88 -7.07 6.62
C LEU A 130 -19.20 -7.36 5.87
N ARG A 131 -20.37 -7.12 6.47
CA ARG A 131 -21.68 -7.20 5.79
C ARG A 131 -21.98 -5.95 4.95
N ARG A 132 -21.27 -4.85 5.18
CA ARG A 132 -21.51 -3.58 4.48
C ARG A 132 -21.12 -3.68 3.01
N PRO A 133 -21.89 -3.04 2.09
CA PRO A 133 -21.64 -3.14 0.65
C PRO A 133 -20.22 -2.77 0.23
N ALA A 134 -19.65 -1.72 0.83
CA ALA A 134 -18.29 -1.27 0.54
C ALA A 134 -17.25 -2.37 0.86
N MET A 135 -17.36 -3.02 2.04
CA MET A 135 -16.46 -4.09 2.43
C MET A 135 -16.63 -5.34 1.56
N GLN A 136 -17.87 -5.70 1.22
CA GLN A 136 -18.16 -6.80 0.30
C GLN A 136 -17.54 -6.54 -1.07
N LYS A 137 -17.67 -5.32 -1.60
CA LYS A 137 -17.04 -4.90 -2.86
C LYS A 137 -15.53 -5.03 -2.81
N ASN A 138 -14.90 -4.51 -1.76
CA ASN A 138 -13.44 -4.50 -1.61
C ASN A 138 -12.86 -5.92 -1.50
N LEU A 139 -13.47 -6.81 -0.72
CA LEU A 139 -13.00 -8.19 -0.60
C LEU A 139 -13.24 -9.01 -1.87
N ARG A 140 -14.32 -8.75 -2.60
CA ARG A 140 -14.52 -9.36 -3.93
C ARG A 140 -13.50 -8.85 -4.94
N LEU A 141 -13.16 -7.56 -4.91
CA LEU A 141 -12.10 -6.99 -5.72
C LEU A 141 -10.77 -7.68 -5.43
N ARG A 142 -10.41 -7.82 -4.14
CA ARG A 142 -9.22 -8.55 -3.71
C ARG A 142 -9.18 -9.98 -4.25
N TYR A 143 -10.27 -10.72 -4.11
CA TYR A 143 -10.39 -12.08 -4.65
C TYR A 143 -10.17 -12.11 -6.16
N ARG A 144 -10.86 -11.24 -6.91
CA ARG A 144 -10.74 -11.17 -8.37
C ARG A 144 -9.32 -10.80 -8.81
N THR A 145 -8.67 -9.88 -8.11
CA THR A 145 -7.27 -9.49 -8.35
C THR A 145 -6.33 -10.69 -8.15
N ALA A 146 -6.44 -11.40 -7.03
CA ALA A 146 -5.63 -12.59 -6.77
C ALA A 146 -5.84 -13.68 -7.83
N MET A 147 -7.10 -13.92 -8.26
CA MET A 147 -7.41 -14.88 -9.30
C MET A 147 -6.87 -14.45 -10.68
N ALA A 148 -6.93 -13.16 -11.01
CA ALA A 148 -6.37 -12.65 -12.27
C ALA A 148 -4.85 -12.85 -12.33
N VAL A 149 -4.14 -12.60 -11.23
CA VAL A 149 -2.70 -12.86 -11.10
C VAL A 149 -2.39 -14.34 -11.28
N ARG A 150 -3.08 -15.24 -10.55
CA ARG A 150 -2.90 -16.70 -10.66
C ARG A 150 -3.09 -17.18 -12.09
N ASN A 151 -4.19 -16.78 -12.73
CA ASN A 151 -4.49 -17.17 -14.11
C ASN A 151 -3.47 -16.64 -15.13
N TYR A 152 -2.89 -15.47 -14.87
CA TYR A 152 -1.85 -14.90 -15.74
C TYR A 152 -0.54 -15.67 -15.60
N LEU A 153 -0.08 -15.90 -14.38
CA LEU A 153 1.17 -16.58 -14.09
C LEU A 153 1.14 -18.06 -14.50
N ASP A 154 0.02 -18.76 -14.27
CA ASP A 154 -0.19 -20.14 -14.71
C ASP A 154 0.01 -20.29 -16.23
N LYS A 155 -0.56 -19.39 -17.03
CA LYS A 155 -0.39 -19.38 -18.50
C LYS A 155 1.06 -19.21 -18.95
N LEU A 156 1.90 -18.60 -18.11
CA LEU A 156 3.32 -18.40 -18.39
C LEU A 156 4.19 -19.53 -17.81
N GLY A 157 3.59 -20.57 -17.23
CA GLY A 157 4.28 -21.73 -16.69
C GLY A 157 4.91 -21.49 -15.32
N PHE A 158 4.41 -20.51 -14.56
CA PHE A 158 4.80 -20.33 -13.15
C PHE A 158 4.13 -21.39 -12.27
N ILE A 159 4.85 -21.87 -11.29
CA ILE A 159 4.40 -22.88 -10.34
C ILE A 159 4.15 -22.20 -8.99
N ASP A 160 2.94 -22.38 -8.43
CA ASP A 160 2.59 -21.93 -7.07
C ASP A 160 3.16 -22.92 -6.06
N ILE A 161 4.17 -22.49 -5.29
CA ILE A 161 4.87 -23.36 -4.32
C ILE A 161 4.84 -22.69 -2.95
N GLU A 162 4.29 -23.39 -1.95
CA GLU A 162 4.28 -22.94 -0.56
C GLU A 162 5.67 -23.02 0.08
N THR A 163 6.00 -21.99 0.85
CA THR A 163 7.22 -21.91 1.65
C THR A 163 6.89 -21.93 3.15
N PRO A 164 7.82 -22.32 4.02
CA PRO A 164 7.55 -22.43 5.46
C PRO A 164 7.17 -21.09 6.10
N MET A 165 6.17 -21.14 7.01
CA MET A 165 5.84 -20.04 7.93
C MET A 165 6.68 -20.11 9.22
N LEU A 166 7.03 -21.30 9.69
CA LEU A 166 7.94 -21.49 10.80
C LEU A 166 9.36 -21.67 10.25
N THR A 167 10.13 -20.60 10.26
CA THR A 167 11.46 -20.57 9.69
C THR A 167 12.50 -20.08 10.71
N ARG A 168 13.73 -19.94 10.29
CA ARG A 168 14.80 -19.38 11.10
C ARG A 168 14.73 -17.85 11.08
N SER A 169 15.14 -17.21 12.17
CA SER A 169 15.31 -15.75 12.20
C SER A 169 16.41 -15.33 11.22
N THR A 170 16.03 -14.53 10.24
CA THR A 170 16.91 -13.97 9.21
C THR A 170 16.47 -12.54 8.95
N PRO A 171 16.78 -11.58 9.84
CA PRO A 171 16.29 -10.20 9.71
C PRO A 171 16.77 -9.57 8.41
N GLU A 172 15.80 -9.10 7.60
CA GLU A 172 15.99 -8.49 6.27
C GLU A 172 15.64 -6.99 6.28
N GLY A 173 15.75 -6.32 7.44
CA GLY A 173 15.46 -4.90 7.59
C GLY A 173 14.45 -4.58 8.71
N ALA A 174 13.36 -5.33 8.84
CA ALA A 174 12.44 -5.25 9.98
C ALA A 174 12.84 -6.23 11.09
N ARG A 175 12.19 -6.14 12.25
CA ARG A 175 12.30 -7.16 13.30
C ARG A 175 11.41 -8.36 12.97
N ASP A 176 11.86 -9.54 13.36
CA ASP A 176 11.10 -10.78 13.20
C ASP A 176 10.11 -10.98 14.35
N TYR A 177 8.94 -11.55 14.05
CA TYR A 177 8.07 -12.14 15.06
C TYR A 177 8.61 -13.52 15.43
N LEU A 178 8.91 -13.74 16.72
CA LEU A 178 9.48 -14.99 17.23
C LEU A 178 8.38 -15.90 17.76
N VAL A 179 8.50 -17.20 17.44
CA VAL A 179 7.61 -18.25 17.93
C VAL A 179 8.44 -19.26 18.72
N PRO A 180 8.23 -19.39 20.05
CA PRO A 180 9.03 -20.29 20.86
C PRO A 180 8.75 -21.76 20.52
N SER A 181 9.80 -22.58 20.54
CA SER A 181 9.69 -24.03 20.34
C SER A 181 9.41 -24.75 21.66
N ARG A 182 8.35 -25.54 21.72
CA ARG A 182 8.08 -26.40 22.88
C ARG A 182 9.03 -27.60 22.94
N VAL A 183 9.49 -28.08 21.79
CA VAL A 183 10.31 -29.27 21.66
C VAL A 183 11.79 -28.97 21.91
N HIS A 184 12.25 -27.80 21.51
CA HIS A 184 13.63 -27.35 21.66
C HIS A 184 13.67 -26.17 22.63
N ALA A 185 13.94 -26.45 23.89
CA ALA A 185 13.95 -25.46 24.96
C ALA A 185 14.97 -24.36 24.70
N GLY A 186 14.51 -23.09 24.76
CA GLY A 186 15.35 -21.91 24.51
C GLY A 186 15.56 -21.57 23.04
N GLU A 187 14.98 -22.35 22.10
CA GLU A 187 15.05 -22.07 20.66
C GLU A 187 13.72 -21.52 20.15
N PHE A 188 13.81 -20.73 19.08
CA PHE A 188 12.67 -20.04 18.48
C PHE A 188 12.64 -20.24 16.98
N PHE A 189 11.44 -20.41 16.45
CA PHE A 189 11.16 -20.11 15.06
C PHE A 189 10.92 -18.60 14.89
N ALA A 190 11.03 -18.12 13.67
CA ALA A 190 10.59 -16.79 13.29
C ALA A 190 9.53 -16.89 12.20
N LEU A 191 8.59 -15.95 12.18
CA LEU A 191 7.67 -15.79 11.06
C LEU A 191 8.38 -15.01 9.94
N PRO A 192 8.27 -15.43 8.66
CA PRO A 192 9.06 -14.86 7.57
C PRO A 192 8.62 -13.44 7.22
N GLN A 193 9.59 -12.56 7.01
CA GLN A 193 9.35 -11.22 6.47
C GLN A 193 9.02 -11.25 4.97
N SER A 194 9.55 -12.24 4.28
CA SER A 194 9.28 -12.61 2.89
C SER A 194 9.78 -14.04 2.64
N PRO A 195 9.40 -14.73 1.55
CA PRO A 195 9.95 -16.03 1.18
C PRO A 195 11.30 -15.92 0.45
N GLN A 196 12.05 -14.80 0.58
CA GLN A 196 13.23 -14.47 -0.22
C GLN A 196 14.26 -15.62 -0.31
N LEU A 197 14.64 -16.19 0.82
CA LEU A 197 15.67 -17.24 0.85
C LEU A 197 15.17 -18.54 0.22
N PHE A 198 13.91 -18.88 0.44
CA PHE A 198 13.31 -20.11 -0.10
C PHE A 198 13.08 -20.03 -1.61
N LYS A 199 12.64 -18.89 -2.13
CA LYS A 199 12.45 -18.74 -3.57
C LYS A 199 13.77 -18.80 -4.34
N GLN A 200 14.87 -18.28 -3.77
CA GLN A 200 16.20 -18.44 -4.35
C GLN A 200 16.63 -19.92 -4.35
N MET A 201 16.37 -20.67 -3.28
CA MET A 201 16.63 -22.12 -3.24
C MET A 201 15.77 -22.88 -4.27
N LEU A 202 14.52 -22.45 -4.55
CA LEU A 202 13.70 -23.05 -5.59
C LEU A 202 14.31 -22.84 -6.98
N MET A 203 14.94 -21.68 -7.23
CA MET A 203 15.70 -21.45 -8.48
C MET A 203 16.90 -22.40 -8.58
N VAL A 204 17.68 -22.55 -7.49
CA VAL A 204 18.76 -23.54 -7.43
C VAL A 204 18.25 -24.97 -7.63
N SER A 205 17.02 -25.25 -7.23
CA SER A 205 16.35 -26.55 -7.39
C SER A 205 15.77 -26.78 -8.80
N GLY A 206 15.90 -25.81 -9.72
CA GLY A 206 15.50 -25.93 -11.12
C GLY A 206 14.02 -25.70 -11.41
N PHE A 207 13.29 -24.98 -10.56
CA PHE A 207 11.88 -24.67 -10.80
C PHE A 207 11.66 -23.50 -11.79
N ASP A 208 12.67 -22.77 -12.17
CA ASP A 208 12.72 -21.68 -13.17
C ASP A 208 11.70 -20.54 -13.01
N ARG A 209 10.44 -20.83 -12.74
CA ARG A 209 9.35 -19.87 -12.61
C ARG A 209 8.48 -20.22 -11.41
N TYR A 210 8.69 -19.48 -10.33
CA TYR A 210 7.97 -19.63 -9.07
C TYR A 210 7.11 -18.42 -8.81
N TYR A 211 5.94 -18.65 -8.20
CA TYR A 211 5.20 -17.61 -7.51
C TYR A 211 4.50 -18.16 -6.26
N GLN A 212 4.11 -17.25 -5.37
CA GLN A 212 3.24 -17.55 -4.23
C GLN A 212 2.45 -16.30 -3.85
N ILE A 213 1.17 -16.43 -3.53
CA ILE A 213 0.43 -15.38 -2.82
C ILE A 213 0.52 -15.69 -1.33
N VAL A 214 1.46 -15.04 -0.65
CA VAL A 214 1.98 -15.44 0.66
C VAL A 214 1.75 -14.38 1.74
N ARG A 215 1.53 -14.84 2.97
CA ARG A 215 1.54 -13.98 4.17
C ARG A 215 2.97 -13.70 4.58
N CYS A 216 3.24 -12.42 4.86
CA CYS A 216 4.51 -11.92 5.35
C CYS A 216 4.29 -11.18 6.67
N PHE A 217 5.32 -11.16 7.51
CA PHE A 217 5.25 -10.64 8.88
C PHE A 217 6.42 -9.70 9.15
N ARG A 218 6.14 -8.48 9.62
CA ARG A 218 7.18 -7.50 9.98
C ARG A 218 6.77 -6.77 11.24
N ASP A 219 7.63 -6.82 12.26
CA ASP A 219 7.46 -6.05 13.48
C ASP A 219 8.14 -4.69 13.32
N GLU A 220 7.39 -3.75 12.79
CA GLU A 220 7.81 -2.37 12.50
C GLU A 220 6.73 -1.36 12.87
N ASP A 221 7.07 -0.08 12.88
CA ASP A 221 6.11 0.99 13.14
C ASP A 221 5.04 1.04 12.06
N LEU A 222 3.78 0.97 12.47
CA LEU A 222 2.64 0.89 11.55
C LEU A 222 2.19 2.28 11.09
N ARG A 223 1.89 2.36 9.80
CA ARG A 223 1.33 3.53 9.12
C ARG A 223 0.01 3.13 8.43
N ALA A 224 -0.62 4.07 7.73
CA ALA A 224 -1.86 3.81 6.99
C ALA A 224 -1.71 2.73 5.89
N ASP A 225 -0.51 2.57 5.36
CA ASP A 225 -0.13 1.64 4.29
C ASP A 225 0.65 0.41 4.78
N ARG A 226 0.74 0.19 6.12
CA ARG A 226 1.49 -0.92 6.72
C ARG A 226 0.66 -1.70 7.72
N GLN A 227 0.90 -3.02 7.74
CA GLN A 227 0.33 -3.97 8.69
C GLN A 227 1.43 -4.91 9.19
N PRO A 228 1.35 -5.42 10.45
CA PRO A 228 2.35 -6.36 10.97
C PRO A 228 2.31 -7.71 10.24
N GLU A 229 1.17 -8.03 9.64
CA GLU A 229 0.97 -9.15 8.74
C GLU A 229 0.25 -8.67 7.47
N PHE A 230 0.80 -8.96 6.32
CA PHE A 230 0.31 -8.51 5.02
C PHE A 230 0.50 -9.59 3.95
N THR A 231 0.00 -9.38 2.75
CA THR A 231 0.06 -10.36 1.68
C THR A 231 0.89 -9.84 0.51
N GLN A 232 1.87 -10.64 0.09
CA GLN A 232 2.63 -10.40 -1.14
C GLN A 232 2.22 -11.38 -2.25
N ILE A 233 2.30 -10.90 -3.49
CA ILE A 233 2.45 -11.73 -4.68
C ILE A 233 3.95 -11.81 -4.90
N ASP A 234 4.55 -12.92 -4.51
CA ASP A 234 5.99 -13.13 -4.58
C ASP A 234 6.33 -13.96 -5.81
N ILE A 235 7.32 -13.51 -6.59
CA ILE A 235 7.66 -14.06 -7.91
C ILE A 235 9.18 -14.17 -8.02
N GLU A 236 9.67 -15.30 -8.57
CA GLU A 236 11.09 -15.48 -8.87
C GLU A 236 11.26 -16.25 -10.18
N THR A 237 12.28 -15.88 -10.97
CA THR A 237 12.57 -16.48 -12.27
C THR A 237 14.06 -16.74 -12.43
N SER A 238 14.41 -17.83 -13.15
CA SER A 238 15.79 -18.12 -13.56
C SER A 238 16.04 -17.67 -14.99
N PHE A 239 17.30 -17.36 -15.32
CA PHE A 239 17.81 -17.08 -16.66
C PHE A 239 17.19 -15.88 -17.38
N LEU A 240 16.48 -15.00 -16.69
CA LEU A 240 15.93 -13.76 -17.24
C LEU A 240 16.73 -12.54 -16.81
N THR A 241 16.84 -11.58 -17.73
CA THR A 241 17.41 -10.26 -17.46
C THR A 241 16.40 -9.35 -16.72
N GLN A 242 16.89 -8.24 -16.17
CA GLN A 242 16.02 -7.23 -15.56
C GLN A 242 14.92 -6.73 -16.50
N ASP A 243 15.27 -6.50 -17.79
CA ASP A 243 14.31 -6.01 -18.78
C ASP A 243 13.23 -7.05 -19.10
N GLU A 244 13.58 -8.33 -19.17
CA GLU A 244 12.61 -9.40 -19.37
C GLU A 244 11.68 -9.57 -18.16
N ILE A 245 12.22 -9.49 -16.94
CA ILE A 245 11.43 -9.54 -15.69
C ILE A 245 10.48 -8.35 -15.63
N THR A 246 10.98 -7.13 -15.81
CA THR A 246 10.15 -5.92 -15.73
C THR A 246 9.09 -5.89 -16.82
N GLY A 247 9.43 -6.28 -18.06
CA GLY A 247 8.46 -6.35 -19.16
C GLY A 247 7.35 -7.37 -18.92
N MET A 248 7.68 -8.55 -18.38
CA MET A 248 6.69 -9.57 -18.00
C MET A 248 5.77 -9.10 -16.89
N MET A 249 6.30 -8.43 -15.88
CA MET A 249 5.52 -7.92 -14.74
C MET A 249 4.66 -6.72 -15.12
N GLU A 250 5.13 -5.86 -16.00
CA GLU A 250 4.32 -4.80 -16.60
C GLU A 250 3.09 -5.36 -17.31
N ALA A 251 3.30 -6.36 -18.17
CA ALA A 251 2.21 -7.02 -18.87
C ALA A 251 1.22 -7.73 -17.92
N MET A 252 1.72 -8.30 -16.82
CA MET A 252 0.87 -8.88 -15.76
C MET A 252 -0.04 -7.82 -15.14
N ILE A 253 0.50 -6.70 -14.70
CA ILE A 253 -0.27 -5.63 -14.06
C ILE A 253 -1.29 -5.04 -15.03
N CYS A 254 -0.93 -4.82 -16.30
CA CYS A 254 -1.87 -4.38 -17.33
C CYS A 254 -3.02 -5.38 -17.52
N SER A 255 -2.71 -6.68 -17.58
CA SER A 255 -3.71 -7.75 -17.69
C SER A 255 -4.65 -7.79 -16.48
N VAL A 256 -4.12 -7.60 -15.27
CA VAL A 256 -4.91 -7.56 -14.04
C VAL A 256 -5.87 -6.37 -14.04
N PHE A 257 -5.40 -5.16 -14.36
CA PHE A 257 -6.25 -3.97 -14.44
C PHE A 257 -7.34 -4.12 -15.51
N LYS A 258 -6.99 -4.65 -16.68
CA LYS A 258 -7.97 -4.93 -17.74
C LYS A 258 -9.01 -5.94 -17.31
N THR A 259 -8.59 -7.05 -16.73
CA THR A 259 -9.51 -8.15 -16.34
C THR A 259 -10.44 -7.76 -15.18
N VAL A 260 -9.94 -7.01 -14.21
CA VAL A 260 -10.66 -6.75 -12.97
C VAL A 260 -11.47 -5.47 -13.01
N LEU A 261 -10.93 -4.41 -13.64
CA LEU A 261 -11.55 -3.07 -13.68
C LEU A 261 -11.97 -2.63 -15.08
N ASP A 262 -11.64 -3.39 -16.13
CA ASP A 262 -11.77 -3.00 -17.54
C ASP A 262 -11.00 -1.70 -17.89
N ILE A 263 -9.83 -1.50 -17.27
CA ILE A 263 -8.97 -0.34 -17.48
C ILE A 263 -7.74 -0.77 -18.29
N ASP A 264 -7.45 -0.04 -19.36
CA ASP A 264 -6.21 -0.14 -20.11
C ASP A 264 -5.18 0.83 -19.51
N LEU A 265 -4.11 0.29 -18.90
CA LEU A 265 -3.00 1.09 -18.43
C LEU A 265 -2.14 1.58 -19.61
N PRO A 266 -1.57 2.81 -19.54
CA PRO A 266 -0.66 3.30 -20.59
C PRO A 266 0.61 2.45 -20.63
N GLN A 267 1.02 2.03 -21.82
CA GLN A 267 2.24 1.24 -22.07
C GLN A 267 3.10 1.90 -23.16
N PRO A 268 4.44 1.74 -23.11
CA PRO A 268 5.23 1.16 -22.01
C PRO A 268 5.22 2.07 -20.79
N PHE A 269 5.48 1.50 -19.60
CA PHE A 269 5.63 2.29 -18.37
C PHE A 269 6.91 3.13 -18.47
N PRO A 270 6.87 4.43 -18.10
CA PRO A 270 8.05 5.25 -17.97
C PRO A 270 9.10 4.59 -17.05
N ARG A 271 10.38 4.76 -17.39
CA ARG A 271 11.50 4.28 -16.58
C ARG A 271 12.31 5.49 -16.10
N LEU A 272 12.51 5.60 -14.81
CA LEU A 272 13.37 6.61 -14.19
C LEU A 272 14.53 5.92 -13.47
N SER A 273 15.71 6.54 -13.49
CA SER A 273 16.72 6.17 -12.54
C SER A 273 16.33 6.62 -11.13
N PHE A 274 16.86 5.97 -10.11
CA PHE A 274 16.69 6.43 -8.72
C PHE A 274 17.13 7.89 -8.56
N ASP A 275 18.27 8.26 -9.15
CA ASP A 275 18.78 9.62 -9.07
C ASP A 275 17.84 10.65 -9.72
N ASP A 276 17.25 10.32 -10.89
CA ASP A 276 16.26 11.19 -11.54
C ASP A 276 15.00 11.31 -10.71
N ALA A 277 14.51 10.20 -10.18
CA ALA A 277 13.33 10.21 -9.31
C ALA A 277 13.55 11.10 -8.07
N MET A 278 14.68 10.96 -7.41
CA MET A 278 15.04 11.78 -6.25
C MET A 278 15.31 13.24 -6.60
N SER A 279 15.97 13.51 -7.71
CA SER A 279 16.30 14.89 -8.11
C SER A 279 15.07 15.68 -8.57
N MET A 280 14.21 15.05 -9.39
CA MET A 280 13.06 15.69 -10.01
C MET A 280 11.81 15.69 -9.12
N TYR A 281 11.65 14.70 -8.26
CA TYR A 281 10.42 14.51 -7.49
C TYR A 281 10.63 14.42 -5.97
N GLY A 282 11.87 14.30 -5.52
CA GLY A 282 12.21 14.16 -4.10
C GLY A 282 11.76 12.84 -3.47
N SER A 283 11.50 11.81 -4.29
CA SER A 283 11.00 10.52 -3.84
C SER A 283 11.36 9.42 -4.82
N ASP A 284 11.68 8.24 -4.32
CA ASP A 284 11.84 6.98 -5.06
C ASP A 284 10.51 6.38 -5.58
N LYS A 285 9.38 6.94 -5.14
CA LYS A 285 8.02 6.55 -5.56
C LYS A 285 7.17 7.76 -5.94
N PRO A 286 7.56 8.49 -6.99
CA PRO A 286 6.89 9.73 -7.36
C PRO A 286 5.46 9.51 -7.85
N ASP A 287 4.53 10.36 -7.43
CA ASP A 287 3.20 10.44 -8.00
C ASP A 287 3.24 11.26 -9.29
N LEU A 288 3.28 10.58 -10.45
CA LEU A 288 3.33 11.24 -11.76
C LEU A 288 1.99 11.88 -12.18
N ARG A 289 0.92 11.72 -11.41
CA ARG A 289 -0.32 12.48 -11.63
C ARG A 289 -0.13 13.95 -11.35
N VAL A 290 0.82 14.29 -10.48
CA VAL A 290 1.18 15.67 -10.15
C VAL A 290 2.30 16.13 -11.09
N PRO A 291 2.03 17.06 -12.03
CA PRO A 291 3.01 17.48 -13.06
C PRO A 291 4.02 18.53 -12.55
N LEU A 292 4.18 18.67 -11.24
CA LEU A 292 5.15 19.56 -10.64
C LEU A 292 6.50 18.84 -10.47
N GLN A 293 7.61 19.53 -10.71
CA GLN A 293 8.97 18.99 -10.56
C GLN A 293 9.81 19.91 -9.69
N LEU A 294 10.80 19.34 -9.00
CA LEU A 294 11.83 20.07 -8.30
C LEU A 294 12.89 20.54 -9.29
N THR A 295 13.40 21.74 -9.08
CA THR A 295 14.43 22.35 -9.91
C THR A 295 15.72 22.55 -9.11
N GLU A 296 16.83 22.07 -9.64
CA GLU A 296 18.14 22.19 -9.00
C GLU A 296 18.66 23.63 -9.08
N LEU A 297 19.05 24.19 -7.93
CA LEU A 297 19.50 25.57 -7.79
C LEU A 297 20.79 25.71 -6.97
N THR A 298 21.39 24.63 -6.49
CA THR A 298 22.53 24.64 -5.56
C THR A 298 23.69 25.49 -6.09
N ASP A 299 24.07 25.29 -7.36
CA ASP A 299 25.17 26.04 -7.98
C ASP A 299 24.93 27.55 -8.05
N ALA A 300 23.68 27.96 -8.32
CA ALA A 300 23.28 29.37 -8.41
C ALA A 300 23.19 30.06 -7.04
N MET A 301 23.16 29.31 -5.94
CA MET A 301 23.01 29.83 -4.58
C MET A 301 24.29 29.87 -3.75
N LYS A 302 25.44 29.51 -4.33
CA LYS A 302 26.72 29.45 -3.61
C LYS A 302 27.20 30.83 -3.09
N ASP A 303 27.04 31.86 -3.91
CA ASP A 303 27.60 33.17 -3.65
C ASP A 303 26.57 34.21 -3.16
N VAL A 304 25.37 33.75 -2.75
CA VAL A 304 24.32 34.66 -2.25
C VAL A 304 24.58 35.07 -0.79
N ALA A 305 24.16 36.27 -0.42
CA ALA A 305 24.29 36.78 0.95
C ALA A 305 23.36 36.03 1.93
N PHE A 306 22.30 35.39 1.44
CA PHE A 306 21.35 34.65 2.25
C PHE A 306 21.96 33.32 2.73
N LYS A 307 22.46 33.32 3.98
CA LYS A 307 23.18 32.19 4.58
C LYS A 307 22.41 30.88 4.61
N VAL A 308 21.07 30.95 4.66
CA VAL A 308 20.20 29.77 4.61
C VAL A 308 20.37 29.00 3.29
N PHE A 309 20.70 29.69 2.19
CA PHE A 309 20.96 29.08 0.90
C PHE A 309 22.47 28.82 0.66
N SER A 310 23.30 29.83 0.89
CA SER A 310 24.73 29.67 0.62
C SER A 310 25.43 28.66 1.55
N GLY A 311 24.91 28.44 2.76
CA GLY A 311 25.41 27.42 3.67
C GLY A 311 25.32 26.01 3.07
N PRO A 312 24.11 25.46 2.84
CA PRO A 312 23.93 24.17 2.18
C PRO A 312 24.59 24.11 0.79
N ALA A 313 24.50 25.18 -0.01
CA ALA A 313 25.08 25.21 -1.36
C ALA A 313 26.61 25.03 -1.40
N ASN A 314 27.30 25.34 -0.32
CA ASN A 314 28.76 25.18 -0.18
C ASN A 314 29.16 23.99 0.73
N THR A 315 28.20 23.21 1.21
CA THR A 315 28.44 22.05 2.09
C THR A 315 28.32 20.77 1.27
N PRO A 316 29.27 19.83 1.34
CA PRO A 316 29.11 18.51 0.73
C PRO A 316 27.83 17.83 1.22
N GLY A 317 27.07 17.26 0.29
CA GLY A 317 25.78 16.65 0.60
C GLY A 317 24.63 17.64 0.90
N GLY A 318 24.88 18.96 0.71
CA GLY A 318 23.85 19.98 0.77
C GLY A 318 23.17 20.19 -0.59
N ARG A 319 21.92 20.66 -0.56
CA ARG A 319 21.10 20.93 -1.75
C ARG A 319 20.27 22.20 -1.56
N VAL A 320 20.12 22.98 -2.63
CA VAL A 320 19.11 24.04 -2.75
C VAL A 320 18.26 23.74 -3.97
N ALA A 321 16.97 23.54 -3.77
CA ALA A 321 16.03 23.25 -4.87
C ALA A 321 14.80 24.14 -4.80
N GLY A 322 14.19 24.41 -5.96
CA GLY A 322 12.96 25.16 -6.11
C GLY A 322 11.78 24.26 -6.50
N LEU A 323 10.60 24.56 -6.00
CA LEU A 323 9.32 23.97 -6.41
C LEU A 323 8.40 25.10 -6.91
N ARG A 324 8.18 25.15 -8.23
CA ARG A 324 7.21 26.07 -8.83
C ARG A 324 5.79 25.60 -8.57
N VAL A 325 4.94 26.55 -8.17
CA VAL A 325 3.50 26.38 -8.02
C VAL A 325 2.80 27.34 -8.98
N PRO A 326 2.25 26.86 -10.11
CA PRO A 326 1.50 27.71 -11.05
C PRO A 326 0.34 28.40 -10.37
N GLY A 327 0.18 29.72 -10.61
CA GLY A 327 -0.85 30.55 -9.97
C GLY A 327 -0.69 30.73 -8.45
N GLY A 328 0.43 30.28 -7.87
CA GLY A 328 0.66 30.27 -6.43
C GLY A 328 0.87 31.65 -5.79
N ALA A 329 1.05 32.72 -6.57
CA ALA A 329 1.09 34.09 -6.02
C ALA A 329 -0.22 34.47 -5.32
N ALA A 330 -1.34 33.85 -5.70
CA ALA A 330 -2.65 34.02 -5.06
C ALA A 330 -2.76 33.36 -3.68
N LEU A 331 -1.82 32.51 -3.29
CA LEU A 331 -1.84 31.87 -1.96
C LEU A 331 -1.81 32.93 -0.87
N THR A 332 -2.71 32.78 0.09
CA THR A 332 -2.76 33.61 1.29
C THR A 332 -1.59 33.31 2.20
N ARG A 333 -1.29 34.24 3.12
CA ARG A 333 -0.26 34.00 4.13
C ARG A 333 -0.55 32.77 4.99
N GLY A 334 -1.82 32.57 5.38
CA GLY A 334 -2.23 31.40 6.18
C GLY A 334 -2.00 30.07 5.46
N GLU A 335 -2.26 29.99 4.15
CA GLU A 335 -1.96 28.78 3.36
C GLU A 335 -0.45 28.52 3.26
N ILE A 336 0.36 29.55 3.07
CA ILE A 336 1.84 29.43 3.04
C ILE A 336 2.36 29.01 4.43
N ASP A 337 1.82 29.56 5.50
CA ASP A 337 2.17 29.18 6.88
C ASP A 337 1.78 27.71 7.16
N ALA A 338 0.64 27.24 6.64
CA ALA A 338 0.23 25.83 6.72
C ALA A 338 1.19 24.91 5.96
N TYR A 339 1.62 25.26 4.76
CA TYR A 339 2.64 24.50 4.01
C TYR A 339 4.00 24.53 4.70
N THR A 340 4.35 25.63 5.36
CA THR A 340 5.58 25.72 6.18
C THR A 340 5.50 24.79 7.40
N ALA A 341 4.35 24.76 8.09
CA ALA A 341 4.13 23.84 9.21
C ALA A 341 4.20 22.38 8.77
N PHE A 342 3.61 22.04 7.61
CA PHE A 342 3.70 20.71 7.01
C PHE A 342 5.14 20.33 6.68
N SER A 343 5.92 21.23 6.10
CA SER A 343 7.33 21.00 5.74
C SER A 343 8.21 20.66 6.95
N LYS A 344 7.90 21.20 8.13
CA LYS A 344 8.63 20.91 9.37
C LYS A 344 8.53 19.46 9.82
N ILE A 345 7.47 18.75 9.45
CA ILE A 345 7.29 17.31 9.74
C ILE A 345 8.43 16.49 9.10
N TYR A 346 8.98 16.97 7.98
CA TYR A 346 10.06 16.34 7.22
C TYR A 346 11.46 16.93 7.55
N GLY A 347 11.57 17.66 8.67
CA GLY A 347 12.85 18.19 9.17
C GLY A 347 13.25 19.55 8.62
N ALA A 348 12.43 20.19 7.78
CA ALA A 348 12.74 21.54 7.30
C ALA A 348 12.69 22.57 8.45
N LYS A 349 13.72 23.42 8.53
CA LYS A 349 13.78 24.52 9.52
C LYS A 349 12.85 25.68 9.16
N GLY A 350 12.46 25.77 7.89
CA GLY A 350 11.57 26.77 7.33
C GLY A 350 11.31 26.52 5.85
N LEU A 351 10.39 27.24 5.27
CA LEU A 351 10.03 27.17 3.85
C LEU A 351 10.11 28.58 3.25
N ALA A 352 11.24 28.88 2.61
CA ALA A 352 11.36 30.14 1.90
C ALA A 352 10.54 30.12 0.61
N TYR A 353 10.05 31.28 0.18
CA TYR A 353 9.28 31.38 -1.06
C TYR A 353 9.48 32.72 -1.76
N ILE A 354 9.20 32.77 -3.05
CA ILE A 354 9.11 33.99 -3.85
C ILE A 354 7.81 33.94 -4.64
N LYS A 355 6.96 34.98 -4.50
CA LYS A 355 5.83 35.24 -5.40
C LYS A 355 6.31 36.02 -6.62
N VAL A 356 6.00 35.53 -7.81
CA VAL A 356 6.44 36.11 -9.08
C VAL A 356 5.29 36.96 -9.63
N ASN A 357 5.40 38.26 -9.45
CA ASN A 357 4.41 39.22 -9.96
C ASN A 357 4.75 39.69 -11.39
N ASP A 358 6.06 39.92 -11.66
CA ASP A 358 6.57 40.31 -12.98
C ASP A 358 7.96 39.76 -13.22
N VAL A 359 8.06 38.74 -14.10
CA VAL A 359 9.33 38.06 -14.45
C VAL A 359 10.34 38.98 -15.14
N THR A 360 9.91 40.12 -15.69
CA THR A 360 10.80 41.08 -16.36
C THR A 360 11.55 41.96 -15.36
N GLN A 361 11.08 42.03 -14.10
CA GLN A 361 11.66 42.81 -13.03
C GLN A 361 12.21 41.92 -11.92
N LEU A 362 13.48 41.52 -12.07
CA LEU A 362 14.18 40.62 -11.11
C LEU A 362 14.66 41.39 -9.87
N ASN A 363 13.73 42.03 -9.15
CA ASN A 363 13.95 42.81 -7.94
C ASN A 363 12.68 42.78 -7.05
N GLU A 364 12.68 43.54 -5.94
CA GLU A 364 11.57 43.56 -4.99
C GLU A 364 10.24 44.08 -5.57
N THR A 365 10.26 44.75 -6.73
CA THR A 365 9.05 45.21 -7.43
C THR A 365 8.34 44.07 -8.14
N GLY A 366 9.10 43.25 -8.89
CA GLY A 366 8.55 42.12 -9.65
C GLY A 366 8.49 40.83 -8.85
N LEU A 367 9.33 40.68 -7.82
CA LEU A 367 9.45 39.47 -7.01
C LEU A 367 9.17 39.77 -5.54
N GLN A 368 8.03 39.30 -5.04
CA GLN A 368 7.61 39.60 -3.67
C GLN A 368 8.08 38.53 -2.69
N SER A 369 9.09 38.86 -1.90
CA SER A 369 9.57 38.02 -0.79
C SER A 369 10.60 38.75 0.08
N PRO A 370 10.68 38.46 1.39
CA PRO A 370 11.72 38.99 2.28
C PRO A 370 13.15 38.59 1.88
N ILE A 371 13.33 37.51 1.13
CA ILE A 371 14.65 36.97 0.76
C ILE A 371 15.25 37.64 -0.49
N VAL A 372 14.43 38.30 -1.33
CA VAL A 372 14.85 38.86 -2.63
C VAL A 372 16.04 39.81 -2.48
N LYS A 373 16.05 40.68 -1.48
CA LYS A 373 17.12 41.63 -1.18
C LYS A 373 18.47 40.97 -0.84
N ASN A 374 18.46 39.69 -0.46
CA ASN A 374 19.66 38.94 -0.08
C ASN A 374 20.15 37.99 -1.19
N LEU A 375 19.46 38.00 -2.36
CA LEU A 375 19.81 37.21 -3.53
C LEU A 375 20.38 38.12 -4.62
N SER A 376 21.42 37.66 -5.32
CA SER A 376 21.98 38.37 -6.47
C SER A 376 21.00 38.31 -7.66
N SER A 377 21.08 39.29 -8.58
CA SER A 377 20.28 39.27 -9.80
C SER A 377 20.51 37.99 -10.63
N ALA A 378 21.73 37.44 -10.61
CA ALA A 378 22.06 36.17 -11.27
C ALA A 378 21.30 34.97 -10.60
N ALA A 379 21.26 34.95 -9.27
CA ALA A 379 20.55 33.91 -8.53
C ALA A 379 19.01 34.00 -8.73
N LEU A 380 18.46 35.22 -8.70
CA LEU A 380 17.03 35.46 -8.99
C LEU A 380 16.67 35.03 -10.43
N LYS A 381 17.54 35.41 -11.40
CA LYS A 381 17.37 34.98 -12.79
C LYS A 381 17.40 33.46 -12.93
N ALA A 382 18.38 32.82 -12.33
CA ALA A 382 18.49 31.35 -12.35
C ALA A 382 17.25 30.68 -11.72
N ALA A 383 16.76 31.20 -10.59
CA ALA A 383 15.56 30.68 -9.94
C ALA A 383 14.32 30.79 -10.85
N VAL A 384 14.08 31.92 -11.48
CA VAL A 384 12.94 32.15 -12.38
C VAL A 384 13.06 31.33 -13.67
N ASP A 385 14.21 31.41 -14.33
CA ASP A 385 14.41 30.76 -15.65
C ASP A 385 14.38 29.22 -15.53
N ARG A 386 15.13 28.66 -14.56
CA ARG A 386 15.22 27.19 -14.41
C ARG A 386 13.91 26.57 -13.93
N THR A 387 13.16 27.25 -13.06
CA THR A 387 11.83 26.77 -12.65
C THR A 387 10.77 26.99 -13.73
N GLY A 388 11.05 27.82 -14.73
CA GLY A 388 10.08 28.25 -15.74
C GLY A 388 8.93 29.05 -15.13
N ALA A 389 9.17 29.76 -14.03
CA ALA A 389 8.12 30.54 -13.37
C ALA A 389 7.63 31.69 -14.24
N ALA A 390 6.33 31.89 -14.25
CA ALA A 390 5.61 32.95 -14.95
C ALA A 390 4.95 33.93 -13.98
N ASN A 391 4.44 35.04 -14.52
CA ASN A 391 3.68 35.99 -13.73
C ASN A 391 2.47 35.32 -13.07
N GLY A 392 2.31 35.52 -11.77
CA GLY A 392 1.27 34.89 -10.96
C GLY A 392 1.70 33.59 -10.27
N ASP A 393 2.90 33.08 -10.50
CA ASP A 393 3.41 31.85 -9.87
C ASP A 393 4.05 32.12 -8.51
N LEU A 394 4.30 31.04 -7.78
CA LEU A 394 5.10 31.04 -6.56
C LEU A 394 6.17 29.96 -6.67
N ILE A 395 7.38 30.25 -6.19
CA ILE A 395 8.47 29.28 -6.05
C ILE A 395 8.71 29.07 -4.55
N PHE A 396 8.53 27.84 -4.07
CA PHE A 396 9.04 27.41 -2.76
C PHE A 396 10.49 26.93 -2.88
N PHE A 397 11.28 27.10 -1.81
CA PHE A 397 12.67 26.67 -1.77
C PHE A 397 12.92 25.74 -0.59
N GLY A 398 13.63 24.64 -0.87
CA GLY A 398 14.24 23.79 0.15
C GLY A 398 15.75 24.02 0.13
N ALA A 399 16.38 24.14 1.31
CA ALA A 399 17.81 24.33 1.45
C ALA A 399 18.30 23.70 2.75
N ASP A 400 18.92 22.53 2.67
CA ASP A 400 19.48 21.75 3.79
C ASP A 400 20.31 20.57 3.21
N LYS A 401 20.57 19.51 4.01
CA LYS A 401 21.06 18.22 3.49
C LYS A 401 20.13 17.70 2.38
N VAL A 402 20.65 17.03 1.36
CA VAL A 402 19.90 16.47 0.22
C VAL A 402 18.67 15.69 0.69
N LYS A 403 18.80 14.82 1.70
CA LYS A 403 17.71 14.01 2.24
C LYS A 403 16.54 14.88 2.73
N VAL A 404 16.83 15.90 3.54
CA VAL A 404 15.81 16.81 4.09
C VAL A 404 15.11 17.59 2.98
N VAL A 405 15.86 18.10 1.99
CA VAL A 405 15.29 18.84 0.86
C VAL A 405 14.36 17.95 0.03
N ASN A 406 14.80 16.73 -0.28
CA ASN A 406 14.03 15.77 -1.07
C ASN A 406 12.75 15.38 -0.35
N GLU A 407 12.82 14.92 0.89
CA GLU A 407 11.66 14.51 1.68
C GLU A 407 10.65 15.68 1.85
N THR A 408 11.16 16.88 2.15
CA THR A 408 10.32 18.06 2.33
C THR A 408 9.61 18.49 1.06
N LEU A 409 10.38 18.76 0.00
CA LEU A 409 9.79 19.26 -1.25
C LEU A 409 9.03 18.20 -2.01
N GLY A 410 9.44 16.93 -1.92
CA GLY A 410 8.72 15.80 -2.51
C GLY A 410 7.33 15.62 -1.89
N ALA A 411 7.25 15.64 -0.56
CA ALA A 411 5.98 15.59 0.16
C ALA A 411 5.11 16.83 -0.10
N LEU A 412 5.72 18.02 -0.09
CA LEU A 412 5.04 19.29 -0.36
C LEU A 412 4.48 19.34 -1.78
N ARG A 413 5.26 18.87 -2.77
CA ARG A 413 4.85 18.73 -4.16
C ARG A 413 3.57 17.89 -4.30
N ALA A 414 3.57 16.70 -3.69
CA ALA A 414 2.41 15.81 -3.73
C ALA A 414 1.19 16.46 -3.06
N LYS A 415 1.36 17.03 -1.86
CA LYS A 415 0.29 17.71 -1.12
C LYS A 415 -0.32 18.86 -1.93
N ILE A 416 0.49 19.77 -2.45
CA ILE A 416 0.04 20.90 -3.27
C ILE A 416 -0.66 20.38 -4.53
N GLY A 417 -0.09 19.36 -5.17
CA GLY A 417 -0.64 18.75 -6.38
C GLY A 417 -2.09 18.28 -6.21
N HIS A 418 -2.37 17.60 -5.12
CA HIS A 418 -3.71 17.11 -4.81
C HIS A 418 -4.64 18.22 -4.30
N GLU A 419 -4.20 19.05 -3.38
CA GLU A 419 -5.04 20.11 -2.79
C GLU A 419 -5.41 21.22 -3.78
N ARG A 420 -4.52 21.54 -4.73
CA ARG A 420 -4.73 22.59 -5.73
C ARG A 420 -5.29 22.06 -7.05
N GLY A 421 -5.59 20.77 -7.14
CA GLY A 421 -6.20 20.18 -8.32
C GLY A 421 -5.26 20.01 -9.52
N PHE A 422 -3.95 20.01 -9.31
CA PHE A 422 -2.98 19.71 -10.38
C PHE A 422 -2.89 18.22 -10.69
N ALA A 423 -3.30 17.36 -9.74
CA ALA A 423 -3.23 15.92 -9.92
C ALA A 423 -4.23 15.43 -10.97
N GLU A 424 -3.75 14.77 -12.00
CA GLU A 424 -4.58 14.16 -13.03
C GLU A 424 -5.40 12.99 -12.47
N LYS A 425 -6.64 12.83 -12.94
CA LYS A 425 -7.47 11.66 -12.64
C LYS A 425 -7.10 10.51 -13.58
N ALA A 426 -5.92 9.94 -13.40
CA ALA A 426 -5.36 8.92 -14.27
C ALA A 426 -4.59 7.87 -13.48
N TRP A 427 -4.29 6.74 -14.12
CA TRP A 427 -3.34 5.75 -13.65
C TRP A 427 -1.98 6.05 -14.29
N LYS A 428 -0.98 6.30 -13.48
CA LYS A 428 0.37 6.68 -13.91
C LYS A 428 1.40 5.72 -13.32
N PRO A 429 1.52 4.50 -13.88
CA PRO A 429 2.57 3.57 -13.48
C PRO A 429 3.94 4.02 -14.00
N LEU A 430 5.00 3.63 -13.28
CA LEU A 430 6.40 3.79 -13.72
C LEU A 430 7.28 2.74 -13.07
N TRP A 431 8.47 2.57 -13.64
CA TRP A 431 9.59 1.85 -13.04
C TRP A 431 10.62 2.82 -12.51
N VAL A 432 11.14 2.55 -11.32
CA VAL A 432 12.35 3.17 -10.77
C VAL A 432 13.44 2.11 -10.75
N LEU A 433 14.60 2.45 -11.31
CA LEU A 433 15.71 1.54 -11.57
C LEU A 433 17.03 2.15 -11.02
N ASP A 434 18.12 1.42 -11.14
CA ASP A 434 19.48 1.88 -10.85
C ASP A 434 19.67 2.41 -9.41
N PHE A 435 19.07 1.71 -8.45
CA PHE A 435 19.17 2.05 -7.04
C PHE A 435 20.61 1.98 -6.54
N PRO A 436 21.02 2.78 -5.53
CA PRO A 436 22.22 2.52 -4.77
C PRO A 436 22.18 1.09 -4.17
N MET A 437 23.34 0.42 -4.12
CA MET A 437 23.44 -0.87 -3.40
C MET A 437 23.25 -0.68 -1.90
N PHE A 438 23.81 0.41 -1.36
CA PHE A 438 23.91 0.66 0.06
C PHE A 438 23.49 2.09 0.42
N GLU A 439 22.97 2.26 1.61
CA GLU A 439 22.72 3.53 2.27
C GLU A 439 23.61 3.62 3.52
N TRP A 440 24.29 4.75 3.71
CA TRP A 440 25.10 4.97 4.89
C TRP A 440 24.25 5.36 6.09
N ASP A 441 24.37 4.62 7.18
CA ASP A 441 23.75 4.96 8.46
C ASP A 441 24.73 5.86 9.26
N GLU A 442 24.37 7.15 9.40
CA GLU A 442 25.17 8.13 10.14
C GLU A 442 25.23 7.81 11.66
N GLU A 443 24.18 7.22 12.24
CA GLU A 443 24.13 6.88 13.66
C GLU A 443 24.91 5.60 13.95
N GLY A 444 24.66 4.57 13.16
CA GLY A 444 25.32 3.27 13.28
C GLY A 444 26.73 3.20 12.72
N GLN A 445 27.15 4.21 11.92
CA GLN A 445 28.46 4.27 11.24
C GLN A 445 28.75 3.00 10.42
N HIS A 446 27.75 2.53 9.68
CA HIS A 446 27.86 1.35 8.80
C HIS A 446 26.98 1.48 7.56
N TRP A 447 27.23 0.63 6.58
CA TRP A 447 26.38 0.50 5.40
C TRP A 447 25.22 -0.43 5.67
N ASN A 448 24.00 -0.01 5.27
CA ASN A 448 22.83 -0.86 5.16
C ASN A 448 22.56 -1.19 3.69
N ALA A 449 22.06 -2.39 3.40
CA ALA A 449 21.57 -2.70 2.06
C ALA A 449 20.32 -1.88 1.75
N MET A 450 20.26 -1.25 0.58
CA MET A 450 19.08 -0.46 0.17
C MET A 450 17.83 -1.36 0.01
N HIS A 451 17.99 -2.54 -0.58
CA HIS A 451 16.93 -3.54 -0.73
C HIS A 451 17.15 -4.72 0.24
N HIS A 452 18.08 -5.61 -0.12
CA HIS A 452 18.47 -6.74 0.73
C HIS A 452 19.88 -7.23 0.34
N PRO A 453 20.58 -7.99 1.21
CA PRO A 453 21.97 -8.38 1.00
C PRO A 453 22.23 -9.30 -0.21
N PHE A 454 21.18 -9.82 -0.83
CA PHE A 454 21.26 -10.76 -1.96
C PHE A 454 21.05 -10.09 -3.32
N THR A 455 20.92 -8.77 -3.36
CA THR A 455 20.78 -7.97 -4.58
C THR A 455 22.09 -7.91 -5.34
N SER A 456 22.06 -8.18 -6.66
CA SER A 456 23.26 -8.12 -7.51
C SER A 456 23.70 -6.70 -7.76
N PRO A 457 25.03 -6.42 -7.72
CA PRO A 457 25.56 -5.15 -8.20
C PRO A 457 25.36 -5.02 -9.72
N ALA A 458 25.30 -3.80 -10.20
CA ALA A 458 25.33 -3.51 -11.63
C ALA A 458 26.63 -4.04 -12.27
N ALA A 459 26.59 -4.41 -13.53
CA ALA A 459 27.75 -4.92 -14.25
C ALA A 459 28.91 -3.90 -14.22
N GLY A 460 30.10 -4.37 -13.82
CA GLY A 460 31.29 -3.53 -13.66
C GLY A 460 31.37 -2.77 -12.32
N HIS A 461 30.42 -2.97 -11.40
CA HIS A 461 30.46 -2.37 -10.06
C HIS A 461 30.96 -3.35 -8.97
N GLU A 462 31.39 -4.56 -9.34
CA GLU A 462 31.84 -5.60 -8.40
C GLU A 462 33.07 -5.17 -7.59
N ASP A 463 33.96 -4.37 -8.19
CA ASP A 463 35.16 -3.85 -7.51
C ASP A 463 34.83 -2.63 -6.63
N LEU A 464 33.73 -1.92 -6.90
CA LEU A 464 33.27 -0.81 -6.06
C LEU A 464 32.79 -1.28 -4.69
N LEU A 465 32.34 -2.53 -4.57
CA LEU A 465 31.87 -3.10 -3.31
C LEU A 465 32.94 -2.99 -2.19
N GLU A 466 34.23 -3.10 -2.56
CA GLU A 466 35.35 -3.00 -1.64
C GLU A 466 35.96 -1.59 -1.67
N ALA A 467 36.12 -0.98 -2.86
CA ALA A 467 36.82 0.27 -3.02
C ALA A 467 36.00 1.51 -2.64
N ASN A 468 34.70 1.52 -2.97
CA ASN A 468 33.78 2.62 -2.69
C ASN A 468 32.32 2.14 -2.70
N PRO A 469 31.85 1.47 -1.62
CA PRO A 469 30.50 0.90 -1.56
C PRO A 469 29.39 1.91 -1.87
N GLY A 470 29.54 3.17 -1.48
CA GLY A 470 28.55 4.23 -1.73
C GLY A 470 28.35 4.58 -3.21
N ALA A 471 29.28 4.23 -4.09
CA ALA A 471 29.14 4.43 -5.53
C ALA A 471 28.55 3.21 -6.25
N ALA A 472 28.46 2.06 -5.59
CA ALA A 472 27.92 0.84 -6.19
C ALA A 472 26.42 0.97 -6.46
N ARG A 473 25.99 0.56 -7.67
CA ARG A 473 24.57 0.48 -8.07
C ARG A 473 24.09 -0.96 -8.07
N ALA A 474 22.81 -1.14 -7.78
CA ALA A 474 22.13 -2.41 -7.77
C ALA A 474 21.34 -2.64 -9.07
N ILE A 475 21.21 -3.90 -9.49
CA ILE A 475 20.24 -4.28 -10.51
C ILE A 475 18.89 -4.50 -9.78
N ALA A 476 18.33 -3.40 -9.31
CA ALA A 476 17.05 -3.37 -8.60
C ALA A 476 15.99 -2.59 -9.39
N HIS A 477 14.73 -2.92 -9.13
CA HIS A 477 13.60 -2.34 -9.88
C HIS A 477 12.35 -2.31 -9.00
N ASP A 478 11.78 -1.12 -8.87
CA ASP A 478 10.52 -0.91 -8.16
C ASP A 478 9.43 -0.44 -9.13
N MET A 479 8.27 -1.07 -9.08
CA MET A 479 7.09 -0.60 -9.79
C MET A 479 6.30 0.33 -8.89
N VAL A 480 6.10 1.54 -9.38
CA VAL A 480 5.35 2.58 -8.68
C VAL A 480 4.05 2.86 -9.43
N LEU A 481 2.96 3.04 -8.70
CA LEU A 481 1.66 3.41 -9.24
C LEU A 481 1.05 4.51 -8.40
N ASN A 482 0.83 5.69 -9.00
CA ASN A 482 0.18 6.82 -8.35
C ASN A 482 0.81 7.21 -6.98
N GLY A 483 2.13 7.19 -6.89
CA GLY A 483 2.87 7.56 -5.69
C GLY A 483 3.04 6.41 -4.66
N TRP A 484 2.61 5.21 -5.00
CA TRP A 484 2.78 4.03 -4.17
C TRP A 484 3.71 3.03 -4.86
N GLU A 485 4.75 2.61 -4.19
CA GLU A 485 5.51 1.41 -4.57
C GLU A 485 4.58 0.20 -4.40
N ILE A 486 4.16 -0.39 -5.51
CA ILE A 486 3.28 -1.56 -5.52
C ILE A 486 4.04 -2.88 -5.59
N GLY A 487 5.31 -2.83 -5.99
CA GLY A 487 6.18 -3.99 -6.00
C GLY A 487 7.63 -3.59 -6.14
N GLY A 488 8.53 -4.32 -5.45
CA GLY A 488 9.97 -4.13 -5.52
C GLY A 488 10.69 -5.44 -5.74
N GLY A 489 11.79 -5.38 -6.48
CA GLY A 489 12.57 -6.56 -6.82
C GLY A 489 13.98 -6.27 -7.29
N SER A 490 14.71 -7.34 -7.61
CA SER A 490 16.07 -7.23 -8.14
C SER A 490 16.50 -8.50 -8.88
N VAL A 491 17.59 -8.40 -9.62
CA VAL A 491 18.39 -9.57 -9.97
C VAL A 491 19.22 -9.95 -8.75
N ARG A 492 19.38 -11.26 -8.50
CA ARG A 492 20.04 -11.78 -7.29
C ARG A 492 21.50 -12.14 -7.57
N ILE A 493 22.29 -12.09 -6.52
CA ILE A 493 23.64 -12.64 -6.55
C ILE A 493 23.53 -14.17 -6.64
N HIS A 494 24.14 -14.75 -7.66
CA HIS A 494 24.23 -16.22 -7.82
C HIS A 494 25.69 -16.72 -7.69
N ARG A 495 26.65 -15.80 -7.54
CA ARG A 495 28.09 -16.08 -7.38
C ARG A 495 28.50 -15.88 -5.92
N GLN A 496 29.15 -16.88 -5.33
CA GLN A 496 29.59 -16.83 -3.93
C GLN A 496 30.64 -15.75 -3.65
N ASP A 497 31.58 -15.54 -4.59
CA ASP A 497 32.62 -14.50 -4.45
C ASP A 497 32.01 -13.09 -4.33
N ILE A 498 31.01 -12.78 -5.14
CA ILE A 498 30.29 -11.50 -5.08
C ILE A 498 29.48 -11.38 -3.78
N GLN A 499 28.82 -12.46 -3.36
CA GLN A 499 28.06 -12.48 -2.10
C GLN A 499 28.95 -12.19 -0.88
N SER A 500 30.17 -12.74 -0.88
CA SER A 500 31.14 -12.48 0.19
C SER A 500 31.58 -11.03 0.24
N LYS A 501 31.80 -10.39 -0.92
CA LYS A 501 32.13 -8.94 -0.99
C LYS A 501 30.99 -8.07 -0.44
N VAL A 502 29.74 -8.40 -0.78
CA VAL A 502 28.56 -7.66 -0.27
C VAL A 502 28.44 -7.78 1.24
N PHE A 503 28.63 -8.98 1.80
CA PHE A 503 28.61 -9.16 3.25
C PHE A 503 29.74 -8.39 3.94
N THR A 504 30.93 -8.37 3.36
CA THR A 504 32.05 -7.57 3.88
C THR A 504 31.70 -6.08 3.90
N ALA A 505 31.11 -5.55 2.81
CA ALA A 505 30.69 -4.16 2.75
C ALA A 505 29.62 -3.80 3.80
N LEU A 506 28.75 -4.76 4.14
CA LEU A 506 27.72 -4.62 5.20
C LEU A 506 28.26 -4.86 6.61
N GLY A 507 29.55 -5.16 6.77
CA GLY A 507 30.14 -5.49 8.06
C GLY A 507 29.74 -6.86 8.64
N ILE A 508 29.16 -7.74 7.82
CA ILE A 508 28.75 -9.11 8.20
C ILE A 508 29.96 -10.03 8.07
N GLY A 509 30.49 -10.50 9.20
CA GLY A 509 31.62 -11.42 9.23
C GLY A 509 31.24 -12.83 8.75
N ALA A 510 32.25 -13.66 8.41
CA ALA A 510 32.03 -15.00 7.88
C ALA A 510 31.24 -15.92 8.84
N GLU A 511 31.52 -15.85 10.14
CA GLU A 511 30.79 -16.64 11.15
C GLU A 511 29.32 -16.20 11.26
N GLU A 512 29.06 -14.92 11.21
CA GLU A 512 27.70 -14.36 11.24
C GLU A 512 26.94 -14.69 9.95
N ALA A 513 27.59 -14.58 8.79
CA ALA A 513 27.01 -14.95 7.50
C ALA A 513 26.63 -16.44 7.47
N GLU A 514 27.51 -17.34 7.95
CA GLU A 514 27.22 -18.76 8.06
C GLU A 514 26.10 -19.02 9.07
N ALA A 515 26.13 -18.32 10.22
CA ALA A 515 25.10 -18.46 11.23
C ALA A 515 23.72 -18.04 10.75
N LYS A 516 23.59 -16.98 9.96
CA LYS A 516 22.30 -16.43 9.46
C LYS A 516 21.87 -17.06 8.14
N PHE A 517 22.79 -17.21 7.19
CA PHE A 517 22.51 -17.51 5.79
C PHE A 517 23.24 -18.74 5.25
N GLY A 518 23.88 -19.55 6.11
CA GLY A 518 24.73 -20.68 5.72
C GLY A 518 24.04 -21.67 4.78
N PHE A 519 22.74 -21.90 4.96
CA PHE A 519 21.96 -22.78 4.07
C PHE A 519 21.83 -22.21 2.64
N LEU A 520 21.68 -20.91 2.47
CA LEU A 520 21.67 -20.27 1.14
C LEU A 520 23.08 -20.26 0.56
N LEU A 521 24.09 -19.86 1.35
CA LEU A 521 25.49 -19.86 0.91
C LEU A 521 25.95 -21.24 0.44
N LYS A 522 25.50 -22.27 1.15
CA LYS A 522 25.73 -23.67 0.72
C LYS A 522 25.03 -23.98 -0.60
N ALA A 523 23.76 -23.54 -0.77
CA ALA A 523 23.03 -23.79 -2.01
C ALA A 523 23.70 -23.12 -3.22
N LEU A 524 24.23 -21.89 -3.07
CA LEU A 524 24.96 -21.17 -4.14
C LEU A 524 26.18 -21.95 -4.67
N GLN A 525 26.77 -22.87 -3.88
CA GLN A 525 27.92 -23.69 -4.28
C GLN A 525 27.53 -24.86 -5.21
N TYR A 526 26.24 -25.15 -5.35
CA TYR A 526 25.75 -26.28 -6.15
C TYR A 526 25.14 -25.86 -7.48
N GLY A 527 25.68 -24.81 -8.12
CA GLY A 527 25.27 -24.40 -9.46
C GLY A 527 24.01 -23.57 -9.47
N ALA A 528 23.99 -22.52 -8.67
CA ALA A 528 22.89 -21.55 -8.70
C ALA A 528 22.81 -20.86 -10.09
N PRO A 529 21.62 -20.84 -10.74
CA PRO A 529 21.45 -20.12 -12.00
C PRO A 529 21.43 -18.61 -11.75
N PRO A 530 21.71 -17.77 -12.74
CA PRO A 530 21.27 -16.37 -12.71
C PRO A 530 19.76 -16.32 -12.47
N HIS A 531 19.31 -15.53 -11.50
CA HIS A 531 17.91 -15.44 -11.14
C HIS A 531 17.54 -14.06 -10.61
N GLY A 532 16.27 -13.74 -10.67
CA GLY A 532 15.73 -12.48 -10.20
C GLY A 532 14.22 -12.54 -10.10
N GLY A 533 13.66 -11.58 -9.41
CA GLY A 533 12.22 -11.56 -9.18
C GLY A 533 11.75 -10.27 -8.54
N ILE A 534 10.47 -10.27 -8.19
CA ILE A 534 9.77 -9.12 -7.60
C ILE A 534 8.71 -9.61 -6.61
N ALA A 535 8.43 -8.80 -5.61
CA ALA A 535 7.32 -9.02 -4.70
C ALA A 535 6.35 -7.84 -4.76
N PHE A 536 5.10 -8.10 -5.13
CA PHE A 536 4.04 -7.08 -5.14
C PHE A 536 3.25 -7.12 -3.84
N GLY A 537 2.96 -5.95 -3.28
CA GLY A 537 2.03 -5.80 -2.17
C GLY A 537 0.58 -5.94 -2.63
N LEU A 538 -0.03 -7.12 -2.48
CA LEU A 538 -1.43 -7.34 -2.87
C LEU A 538 -2.37 -6.35 -2.18
N ASP A 539 -2.14 -6.07 -0.90
CA ASP A 539 -2.95 -5.13 -0.13
C ASP A 539 -2.88 -3.72 -0.73
N ARG A 540 -1.69 -3.25 -1.13
CA ARG A 540 -1.50 -1.93 -1.76
C ARG A 540 -2.18 -1.84 -3.12
N ILE A 541 -2.01 -2.84 -3.98
CA ILE A 541 -2.65 -2.90 -5.30
C ILE A 541 -4.17 -2.81 -5.15
N VAL A 542 -4.75 -3.63 -4.28
CA VAL A 542 -6.20 -3.66 -4.08
C VAL A 542 -6.72 -2.36 -3.45
N THR A 543 -5.94 -1.73 -2.56
CA THR A 543 -6.28 -0.42 -1.98
C THR A 543 -6.39 0.65 -3.06
N LEU A 544 -5.41 0.72 -3.95
CA LEU A 544 -5.44 1.65 -5.09
C LEU A 544 -6.61 1.36 -6.03
N MET A 545 -6.82 0.09 -6.41
CA MET A 545 -7.91 -0.32 -7.30
C MET A 545 -9.30 -0.06 -6.69
N ALA A 546 -9.44 -0.15 -5.36
CA ALA A 546 -10.67 0.14 -4.63
C ALA A 546 -10.92 1.64 -4.45
N GLY A 547 -9.89 2.48 -4.60
CA GLY A 547 -9.92 3.89 -4.20
C GLY A 547 -10.08 4.07 -2.69
N ALA A 548 -9.58 3.11 -1.89
CA ALA A 548 -9.67 3.13 -0.43
C ALA A 548 -8.54 3.98 0.18
N GLU A 549 -8.80 4.57 1.34
CA GLU A 549 -7.84 5.43 2.04
C GLU A 549 -6.82 4.63 2.87
N SER A 550 -7.17 3.40 3.25
CA SER A 550 -6.35 2.54 4.09
C SER A 550 -6.35 1.10 3.61
N ILE A 551 -5.20 0.41 3.73
CA ILE A 551 -5.11 -1.02 3.44
C ILE A 551 -6.02 -1.86 4.36
N ARG A 552 -6.44 -1.33 5.52
CA ARG A 552 -7.39 -1.99 6.43
C ARG A 552 -8.79 -2.14 5.82
N ASP A 553 -9.13 -1.36 4.81
CA ASP A 553 -10.40 -1.46 4.10
C ASP A 553 -10.45 -2.59 3.06
N VAL A 554 -9.31 -3.18 2.74
CA VAL A 554 -9.19 -4.29 1.78
C VAL A 554 -8.68 -5.59 2.41
N ILE A 555 -8.51 -5.61 3.73
CA ILE A 555 -8.11 -6.78 4.53
C ILE A 555 -9.29 -7.18 5.41
N ALA A 556 -9.65 -8.47 5.43
CA ALA A 556 -10.82 -8.93 6.20
C ALA A 556 -10.69 -8.66 7.70
N PHE A 557 -9.56 -9.00 8.31
CA PHE A 557 -9.30 -8.86 9.74
C PHE A 557 -7.94 -8.18 9.99
N PRO A 558 -7.83 -6.86 9.75
CA PRO A 558 -6.58 -6.13 9.94
C PRO A 558 -6.32 -5.84 11.43
N LYS A 559 -5.08 -5.43 11.73
CA LYS A 559 -4.71 -4.85 13.01
C LYS A 559 -4.88 -3.32 13.00
N THR A 560 -5.08 -2.74 14.19
CA THR A 560 -5.00 -1.28 14.39
C THR A 560 -3.58 -0.76 14.16
N GLN A 561 -3.39 0.56 14.18
CA GLN A 561 -2.05 1.18 14.15
C GLN A 561 -1.16 0.80 15.36
N ARG A 562 -1.76 0.26 16.44
CA ARG A 562 -1.04 -0.25 17.61
C ARG A 562 -0.81 -1.76 17.54
N ALA A 563 -0.89 -2.37 16.38
CA ALA A 563 -0.74 -3.82 16.14
C ALA A 563 -1.73 -4.69 16.97
N GLN A 564 -2.92 -4.19 17.27
CA GLN A 564 -3.96 -4.87 18.05
C GLN A 564 -5.13 -5.30 17.17
N CYS A 565 -5.72 -6.45 17.44
CA CYS A 565 -6.99 -6.89 16.88
C CYS A 565 -8.11 -6.60 17.89
N LEU A 566 -8.96 -5.62 17.64
CA LEU A 566 -10.06 -5.26 18.54
C LEU A 566 -11.14 -6.36 18.62
N LEU A 567 -11.33 -7.11 17.54
CA LEU A 567 -12.29 -8.21 17.50
C LEU A 567 -11.90 -9.38 18.41
N THR A 568 -10.62 -9.82 18.32
CA THR A 568 -10.13 -10.99 19.07
C THR A 568 -9.38 -10.61 20.34
N GLN A 569 -9.17 -9.31 20.57
CA GLN A 569 -8.37 -8.75 21.67
C GLN A 569 -6.92 -9.25 21.68
N ALA A 570 -6.39 -9.62 20.50
CA ALA A 570 -4.98 -9.99 20.35
C ALA A 570 -4.09 -8.74 20.20
N PRO A 571 -2.86 -8.73 20.74
CA PRO A 571 -2.25 -9.76 21.59
C PRO A 571 -2.88 -9.83 22.97
N ASN A 572 -2.87 -11.02 23.58
CA ASN A 572 -3.43 -11.24 24.91
C ASN A 572 -2.43 -12.03 25.79
N VAL A 573 -2.68 -12.04 27.08
CA VAL A 573 -1.90 -12.84 28.04
C VAL A 573 -2.12 -14.33 27.80
N VAL A 574 -1.09 -15.13 28.04
CA VAL A 574 -1.15 -16.59 28.05
C VAL A 574 -0.98 -17.10 29.46
N ASP A 575 -1.50 -18.30 29.76
CA ASP A 575 -1.42 -18.85 31.09
C ASP A 575 0.01 -19.32 31.46
N GLU A 576 0.27 -19.39 32.76
CA GLU A 576 1.57 -19.74 33.32
C GLU A 576 1.98 -21.19 32.97
N LYS A 577 1.03 -22.08 32.72
CA LYS A 577 1.30 -23.46 32.31
C LYS A 577 1.88 -23.48 30.89
N GLN A 578 1.28 -22.72 29.97
CA GLN A 578 1.80 -22.59 28.61
C GLN A 578 3.22 -21.99 28.59
N LEU A 579 3.47 -20.94 29.38
CA LEU A 579 4.81 -20.34 29.49
C LEU A 579 5.84 -21.34 30.00
N ARG A 580 5.49 -22.14 31.01
CA ARG A 580 6.38 -23.22 31.51
C ARG A 580 6.65 -24.31 30.48
N GLU A 581 5.63 -24.71 29.73
CA GLU A 581 5.78 -25.71 28.64
C GLU A 581 6.68 -25.20 27.51
N LEU A 582 6.74 -23.88 27.32
CA LEU A 582 7.61 -23.21 26.36
C LEU A 582 8.98 -22.84 26.94
N HIS A 583 9.25 -23.16 28.21
CA HIS A 583 10.47 -22.77 28.93
C HIS A 583 10.70 -21.25 29.00
N ILE A 584 9.62 -20.45 29.02
CA ILE A 584 9.66 -18.99 29.04
C ILE A 584 9.29 -18.47 30.43
N ARG A 585 10.05 -17.46 30.89
CA ARG A 585 9.73 -16.67 32.08
C ARG A 585 9.61 -15.20 31.67
N LEU A 586 8.46 -14.60 31.97
CA LEU A 586 8.28 -13.17 31.77
C LEU A 586 9.16 -12.39 32.76
N ARG A 587 9.89 -11.39 32.26
CA ARG A 587 10.46 -10.36 33.14
C ARG A 587 9.32 -9.41 33.53
N THR A 588 9.04 -9.27 34.81
CA THR A 588 8.21 -8.16 35.27
C THR A 588 8.94 -6.88 34.89
N ALA A 589 8.24 -5.99 34.19
CA ALA A 589 8.77 -4.65 33.96
C ALA A 589 9.10 -4.06 35.32
N GLY A 590 10.38 -3.86 35.61
CA GLY A 590 10.80 -3.16 36.81
C GLY A 590 10.09 -1.81 36.80
N THR A 591 9.48 -1.46 37.93
CA THR A 591 8.98 -0.11 38.15
C THR A 591 10.11 0.84 37.73
N PRO A 592 9.89 1.84 36.85
CA PRO A 592 10.92 2.81 36.57
C PRO A 592 11.40 3.35 37.91
N ALA A 593 12.70 3.27 38.20
CA ALA A 593 13.28 3.94 39.34
C ALA A 593 12.92 5.43 39.23
N GLY A 594 12.15 5.95 40.18
CA GLY A 594 11.62 7.29 40.24
C GLY A 594 12.69 8.37 40.25
#